data_d376e352b976ca36f6bf58dcbf40659c
#
_entry.id   d376e352b976ca36f6bf58dcbf40659c
#
_cell.length_a   1.000
_cell.length_b   1.000
_cell.length_c   1.000
_cell.angle_alpha   90.00
_cell.angle_beta   90.00
_cell.angle_gamma   90.00
#
_symmetry.space_group_name_H-M   'P 1'
#
loop_
_entity.id
_entity.type
_entity.pdbx_description
1 polymer ?
#
loop_
_entity_poly.entity_id
_entity_poly.type
_entity_poly.pdbx_seq_one_letter_code
_entity_poly.pdbx_strand_id
1 'polypeptide(L)'
;MNAEKSFLSKCAGRIFNDLNNVPVEAPSKISEDLHCCNYLHPFIKPLFMIPKVYEVRLNRSAAGSRKRSDFSCVVDNISILNSEIKPLGFTSLQKKKDFAKVNLRAKKSINQQLSLKGGPNKSVIFTNMGDVVESFLMELNYDGIYCSWPFCKSKLIIDKASMPLIVSTFCHFVELERRTNKLAEDFKSRKVPFTPPNQINRTW
;
A
#
# COMPACT_ATOMS: atom_id res chain seq x y z
N MET A 1 -7.45 -15.54 -24.98
CA MET A 1 -7.74 -15.08 -23.60
C MET A 1 -6.58 -14.19 -23.16
N ASN A 2 -6.84 -12.99 -22.69
CA ASN A 2 -5.80 -12.00 -22.40
C ASN A 2 -4.90 -12.52 -21.24
N ALA A 3 -3.59 -12.40 -21.34
CA ALA A 3 -2.61 -12.86 -20.35
C ALA A 3 -2.90 -12.31 -18.94
N GLU A 4 -3.37 -11.08 -18.84
CA GLU A 4 -3.79 -10.44 -17.60
C GLU A 4 -4.97 -11.16 -16.92
N LYS A 5 -6.01 -11.55 -17.69
CA LYS A 5 -7.15 -12.33 -17.14
C LYS A 5 -6.69 -13.69 -16.61
N SER A 6 -5.80 -14.37 -17.32
CA SER A 6 -5.23 -15.64 -16.85
C SER A 6 -4.42 -15.46 -15.55
N PHE A 7 -3.64 -14.39 -15.45
CA PHE A 7 -2.89 -14.08 -14.24
C PHE A 7 -3.81 -13.79 -13.05
N LEU A 8 -4.80 -12.91 -13.20
CA LEU A 8 -5.74 -12.56 -12.13
C LEU A 8 -6.56 -13.79 -11.68
N SER A 9 -6.96 -14.67 -12.60
CA SER A 9 -7.65 -15.92 -12.26
C SER A 9 -6.78 -16.85 -11.40
N LYS A 10 -5.48 -16.98 -11.72
CA LYS A 10 -4.53 -17.75 -10.90
C LYS A 10 -4.33 -17.12 -9.51
N CYS A 11 -4.24 -15.79 -9.42
CA CYS A 11 -4.15 -15.09 -8.13
C CYS A 11 -5.40 -15.33 -7.28
N ALA A 12 -6.58 -15.19 -7.87
CA ALA A 12 -7.86 -15.43 -7.18
C ALA A 12 -7.94 -16.85 -6.62
N GLY A 13 -7.55 -17.86 -7.42
CA GLY A 13 -7.52 -19.27 -6.97
C GLY A 13 -6.58 -19.50 -5.79
N ARG A 14 -5.37 -18.89 -5.80
CA ARG A 14 -4.43 -18.97 -4.67
C ARG A 14 -5.00 -18.31 -3.42
N ILE A 15 -5.54 -17.09 -3.55
CA ILE A 15 -6.14 -16.36 -2.45
C ILE A 15 -7.28 -17.16 -1.82
N PHE A 16 -8.16 -17.74 -2.65
CA PHE A 16 -9.26 -18.55 -2.17
C PHE A 16 -8.76 -19.77 -1.38
N ASN A 17 -7.74 -20.46 -1.87
CA ASN A 17 -7.15 -21.60 -1.21
C ASN A 17 -6.51 -21.22 0.14
N ASP A 18 -5.76 -20.11 0.19
CA ASP A 18 -5.12 -19.63 1.42
C ASP A 18 -6.16 -19.22 2.47
N LEU A 19 -7.29 -18.65 2.06
CA LEU A 19 -8.38 -18.22 2.94
C LEU A 19 -9.33 -19.35 3.38
N ASN A 20 -9.23 -20.54 2.80
CA ASN A 20 -10.07 -21.68 3.23
C ASN A 20 -9.91 -22.04 4.70
N ASN A 21 -8.76 -21.72 5.30
CA ASN A 21 -8.42 -22.02 6.68
C ASN A 21 -8.73 -20.88 7.67
N VAL A 22 -9.45 -19.82 7.24
CA VAL A 22 -9.87 -18.78 8.19
C VAL A 22 -10.78 -19.38 9.27
N PRO A 23 -10.69 -18.89 10.52
CA PRO A 23 -11.48 -19.41 11.63
C PRO A 23 -12.99 -19.22 11.42
N VAL A 24 -13.80 -19.97 12.12
CA VAL A 24 -15.27 -19.81 12.09
C VAL A 24 -15.65 -18.43 12.65
N GLU A 25 -15.01 -18.03 13.76
CA GLU A 25 -15.21 -16.75 14.43
C GLU A 25 -13.92 -15.95 14.44
N ALA A 26 -14.05 -14.64 14.25
CA ALA A 26 -12.91 -13.72 14.29
C ALA A 26 -12.28 -13.69 15.69
N PRO A 27 -10.95 -13.76 15.81
CA PRO A 27 -10.28 -13.62 17.11
C PRO A 27 -10.44 -12.19 17.64
N SER A 28 -10.72 -12.05 18.93
CA SER A 28 -10.83 -10.73 19.56
C SER A 28 -9.51 -9.98 19.62
N LYS A 29 -8.40 -10.70 19.65
CA LYS A 29 -7.03 -10.16 19.65
C LYS A 29 -6.08 -11.13 18.95
N ILE A 30 -5.16 -10.58 18.18
CA ILE A 30 -4.13 -11.33 17.44
C ILE A 30 -2.84 -10.50 17.38
N SER A 31 -1.68 -11.15 17.33
CA SER A 31 -0.41 -10.46 17.09
C SER A 31 -0.36 -9.87 15.68
N GLU A 32 0.44 -8.81 15.47
CA GLU A 32 0.60 -8.17 14.16
C GLU A 32 1.15 -9.16 13.12
N ASP A 33 2.11 -10.00 13.49
CA ASP A 33 2.70 -11.01 12.58
C ASP A 33 1.65 -12.04 12.13
N LEU A 34 0.86 -12.60 13.06
CA LEU A 34 -0.19 -13.54 12.71
C LEU A 34 -1.29 -12.88 11.89
N HIS A 35 -1.63 -11.63 12.20
CA HIS A 35 -2.60 -10.85 11.42
C HIS A 35 -2.12 -10.67 9.97
N CYS A 36 -0.86 -10.28 9.79
CA CYS A 36 -0.26 -10.17 8.47
C CYS A 36 -0.25 -11.51 7.73
N CYS A 37 0.20 -12.58 8.38
CA CYS A 37 0.33 -13.89 7.76
C CYS A 37 -1.02 -14.47 7.32
N ASN A 38 -2.04 -14.37 8.19
CA ASN A 38 -3.30 -15.04 7.96
C ASN A 38 -4.27 -14.27 7.07
N TYR A 39 -4.25 -12.93 7.11
CA TYR A 39 -5.29 -12.13 6.48
C TYR A 39 -4.81 -11.18 5.38
N LEU A 40 -3.55 -10.73 5.43
CA LEU A 40 -2.99 -9.83 4.42
C LEU A 40 -2.11 -10.54 3.40
N HIS A 41 -1.23 -11.43 3.81
CA HIS A 41 -0.33 -12.16 2.92
C HIS A 41 -1.06 -12.96 1.84
N PRO A 42 -2.24 -13.55 2.09
CA PRO A 42 -3.01 -14.19 1.01
C PRO A 42 -3.26 -13.27 -0.19
N PHE A 43 -3.47 -11.97 0.03
CA PHE A 43 -3.66 -10.99 -1.05
C PHE A 43 -2.34 -10.39 -1.54
N ILE A 44 -1.40 -10.07 -0.65
CA ILE A 44 -0.15 -9.40 -1.00
C ILE A 44 0.77 -10.32 -1.81
N LYS A 45 0.97 -11.56 -1.38
CA LYS A 45 1.92 -12.48 -2.02
C LYS A 45 1.64 -12.72 -3.51
N PRO A 46 0.43 -13.13 -3.92
CA PRO A 46 0.18 -13.45 -5.33
C PRO A 46 0.17 -12.22 -6.24
N LEU A 47 -0.13 -11.03 -5.71
CA LEU A 47 -0.25 -9.81 -6.51
C LEU A 47 1.04 -9.00 -6.55
N PHE A 48 1.77 -8.89 -5.44
CA PHE A 48 2.93 -8.01 -5.31
C PHE A 48 4.27 -8.72 -5.32
N MET A 49 4.37 -9.96 -4.81
CA MET A 49 5.65 -10.67 -4.69
C MET A 49 6.03 -11.47 -5.95
N ILE A 50 5.63 -10.99 -7.11
CA ILE A 50 6.09 -11.47 -8.41
C ILE A 50 7.12 -10.48 -8.96
N PRO A 51 7.99 -10.89 -9.91
CA PRO A 51 8.95 -9.95 -10.52
C PRO A 51 8.23 -8.75 -11.14
N LYS A 52 8.56 -7.56 -10.65
CA LYS A 52 7.96 -6.28 -11.02
C LYS A 52 9.02 -5.21 -11.23
N VAL A 53 8.58 -4.04 -11.66
CA VAL A 53 9.41 -2.84 -11.81
C VAL A 53 9.90 -2.30 -10.44
N TYR A 54 9.26 -2.69 -9.36
CA TYR A 54 9.58 -2.30 -7.98
C TYR A 54 10.01 -3.50 -7.12
N GLU A 55 10.77 -3.22 -6.06
CA GLU A 55 11.12 -4.16 -5.00
C GLU A 55 10.08 -4.10 -3.87
N VAL A 56 9.61 -5.24 -3.41
CA VAL A 56 8.75 -5.35 -2.22
C VAL A 56 9.61 -5.49 -0.97
N ARG A 57 9.35 -4.68 0.04
CA ARG A 57 10.01 -4.74 1.37
C ARG A 57 8.97 -4.92 2.46
N LEU A 58 9.17 -5.94 3.28
CA LEU A 58 8.38 -6.20 4.49
C LEU A 58 9.21 -5.87 5.72
N ASN A 59 8.65 -5.09 6.66
CA ASN A 59 9.29 -4.70 7.93
C ASN A 59 10.72 -4.14 7.78
N ARG A 60 11.03 -3.47 6.66
CA ARG A 60 12.35 -2.88 6.39
C ARG A 60 12.27 -1.36 6.34
N SER A 61 13.31 -0.72 6.86
CA SER A 61 13.47 0.73 6.72
C SER A 61 13.90 1.11 5.30
N ALA A 62 13.38 2.25 4.81
CA ALA A 62 13.95 2.88 3.62
C ALA A 62 15.38 3.36 3.90
N ALA A 63 16.22 3.48 2.86
CA ALA A 63 17.57 3.99 2.98
C ALA A 63 17.57 5.36 3.70
N GLY A 64 18.43 5.50 4.71
CA GLY A 64 18.54 6.73 5.51
C GLY A 64 17.39 6.98 6.51
N SER A 65 16.53 5.99 6.78
CA SER A 65 15.45 6.10 7.76
C SER A 65 15.52 5.00 8.82
N ARG A 66 15.40 5.38 10.09
CA ARG A 66 15.22 4.42 11.20
C ARG A 66 13.77 3.91 11.32
N LYS A 67 12.83 4.54 10.60
CA LYS A 67 11.40 4.19 10.64
C LYS A 67 11.13 3.09 9.61
N ARG A 68 10.55 2.00 10.06
CA ARG A 68 10.17 0.85 9.22
C ARG A 68 8.74 1.04 8.73
N SER A 69 8.50 0.69 7.48
CA SER A 69 7.15 0.45 6.95
C SER A 69 6.85 -1.04 7.07
N ASP A 70 5.64 -1.39 7.44
CA ASP A 70 5.27 -2.80 7.61
C ASP A 70 5.29 -3.52 6.25
N PHE A 71 4.84 -2.80 5.21
CA PHE A 71 4.91 -3.22 3.81
C PHE A 71 5.23 -1.99 2.95
N SER A 72 6.12 -2.10 1.99
CA SER A 72 6.44 -1.02 1.05
C SER A 72 6.87 -1.55 -0.31
N CYS A 73 6.61 -0.78 -1.37
CA CYS A 73 7.15 -0.99 -2.69
C CYS A 73 8.16 0.12 -3.00
N VAL A 74 9.32 -0.25 -3.51
CA VAL A 74 10.48 0.64 -3.64
C VAL A 74 11.01 0.61 -5.07
N VAL A 75 11.31 1.78 -5.64
CA VAL A 75 12.00 1.97 -6.92
C VAL A 75 13.21 2.87 -6.66
N ASP A 76 14.39 2.47 -7.11
CA ASP A 76 15.63 3.22 -6.94
C ASP A 76 15.85 3.74 -5.50
N ASN A 77 15.57 2.86 -4.50
CA ASN A 77 15.63 3.13 -3.06
C ASN A 77 14.59 4.15 -2.53
N ILE A 78 13.66 4.61 -3.35
CA ILE A 78 12.56 5.47 -2.93
C ILE A 78 11.29 4.65 -2.80
N SER A 79 10.60 4.78 -1.65
CA SER A 79 9.32 4.12 -1.44
C SER A 79 8.23 4.81 -2.24
N ILE A 80 7.55 4.08 -3.10
CA ILE A 80 6.40 4.56 -3.88
C ILE A 80 5.07 4.13 -3.26
N LEU A 81 5.08 3.06 -2.45
CA LEU A 81 3.98 2.65 -1.59
C LEU A 81 4.48 2.56 -0.16
N ASN A 82 3.77 3.18 0.76
CA ASN A 82 4.02 3.15 2.19
C ASN A 82 2.80 2.58 2.93
N SER A 83 3.01 1.66 3.85
CA SER A 83 1.92 1.10 4.63
C SER A 83 2.09 1.24 6.13
N GLU A 84 0.98 1.08 6.82
CA GLU A 84 0.91 0.87 8.26
C GLU A 84 -0.17 -0.17 8.54
N ILE A 85 0.18 -1.19 9.31
CA ILE A 85 -0.68 -2.35 9.60
C ILE A 85 -0.89 -2.44 11.11
N LYS A 86 -2.14 -2.60 11.52
CA LYS A 86 -2.51 -2.84 12.91
C LYS A 86 -3.49 -4.00 12.98
N PRO A 87 -3.25 -4.97 13.87
CA PRO A 87 -4.10 -6.14 14.04
C PRO A 87 -5.44 -5.77 14.66
N LEU A 88 -6.32 -6.75 14.81
CA LEU A 88 -7.57 -6.62 15.56
C LEU A 88 -7.31 -6.19 17.00
N GLY A 89 -8.21 -5.39 17.58
CA GLY A 89 -8.12 -4.91 18.97
C GLY A 89 -7.32 -3.62 19.18
N PHE A 90 -6.94 -2.87 18.11
CA PHE A 90 -6.30 -1.56 18.23
C PHE A 90 -7.28 -0.43 18.63
N THR A 91 -6.77 0.67 19.18
CA THR A 91 -7.57 1.81 19.62
C THR A 91 -7.77 2.88 18.54
N SER A 92 -8.87 3.66 18.63
CA SER A 92 -9.15 4.78 17.72
C SER A 92 -8.08 5.88 17.75
N LEU A 93 -7.47 6.11 18.92
CA LEU A 93 -6.36 7.06 19.07
C LEU A 93 -5.12 6.58 18.31
N GLN A 94 -4.83 5.29 18.37
CA GLN A 94 -3.71 4.70 17.64
C GLN A 94 -3.94 4.80 16.12
N LYS A 95 -5.18 4.58 15.65
CA LYS A 95 -5.55 4.78 14.23
C LYS A 95 -5.15 6.17 13.71
N LYS A 96 -5.50 7.23 14.45
CA LYS A 96 -5.16 8.62 14.06
C LYS A 96 -3.64 8.85 13.99
N LYS A 97 -2.90 8.38 15.00
CA LYS A 97 -1.43 8.52 15.06
C LYS A 97 -0.76 7.77 13.91
N ASP A 98 -1.17 6.55 13.63
CA ASP A 98 -0.59 5.71 12.59
C ASP A 98 -0.95 6.20 11.18
N PHE A 99 -2.16 6.74 10.99
CA PHE A 99 -2.54 7.43 9.76
C PHE A 99 -1.67 8.66 9.50
N ALA A 100 -1.44 9.50 10.51
CA ALA A 100 -0.52 10.65 10.37
C ALA A 100 0.91 10.19 10.05
N LYS A 101 1.39 9.14 10.69
CA LYS A 101 2.73 8.57 10.49
C LYS A 101 2.94 8.07 9.06
N VAL A 102 1.97 7.34 8.47
CA VAL A 102 2.09 6.84 7.08
C VAL A 102 2.02 7.98 6.06
N ASN A 103 1.20 9.03 6.31
CA ASN A 103 1.16 10.22 5.48
C ASN A 103 2.49 10.98 5.50
N LEU A 104 3.15 11.11 6.67
CA LEU A 104 4.48 11.72 6.78
C LEU A 104 5.55 10.91 6.00
N ARG A 105 5.45 9.58 5.97
CA ARG A 105 6.34 8.74 5.14
C ARG A 105 6.10 8.98 3.65
N ALA A 106 4.85 9.04 3.22
CA ALA A 106 4.49 9.32 1.83
C ALA A 106 4.97 10.71 1.39
N LYS A 107 4.80 11.74 2.23
CA LYS A 107 5.36 13.08 2.00
C LYS A 107 6.88 13.02 1.83
N LYS A 108 7.61 12.30 2.72
CA LYS A 108 9.06 12.13 2.60
C LYS A 108 9.44 11.45 1.29
N SER A 109 8.70 10.44 0.86
CA SER A 109 8.94 9.75 -0.42
C SER A 109 8.79 10.70 -1.61
N ILE A 110 7.76 11.55 -1.62
CA ILE A 110 7.56 12.57 -2.65
C ILE A 110 8.71 13.58 -2.65
N ASN A 111 9.17 14.06 -1.48
CA ASN A 111 10.32 14.96 -1.40
C ASN A 111 11.61 14.33 -1.94
N GLN A 112 11.81 13.04 -1.72
CA GLN A 112 12.94 12.32 -2.30
C GLN A 112 12.82 12.20 -3.84
N GLN A 113 11.61 12.01 -4.36
CA GLN A 113 11.38 12.02 -5.82
C GLN A 113 11.72 13.39 -6.43
N LEU A 114 11.30 14.47 -5.78
CA LEU A 114 11.62 15.84 -6.22
C LEU A 114 13.12 16.10 -6.29
N SER A 115 13.88 15.62 -5.31
CA SER A 115 15.35 15.80 -5.29
C SER A 115 16.06 15.10 -6.45
N LEU A 116 15.46 14.07 -7.05
CA LEU A 116 16.00 13.34 -8.20
C LEU A 116 15.65 13.96 -9.55
N LYS A 117 15.03 15.13 -9.59
CA LYS A 117 14.60 15.83 -10.83
C LYS A 117 13.84 14.90 -11.77
N GLY A 118 12.58 14.63 -11.48
CA GLY A 118 11.70 13.96 -12.42
C GLY A 118 10.95 12.73 -11.91
N GLY A 119 10.58 12.72 -10.63
CA GLY A 119 9.64 11.73 -10.10
C GLY A 119 8.18 12.14 -10.38
N PRO A 120 7.22 11.21 -10.27
CA PRO A 120 5.80 11.46 -10.48
C PRO A 120 5.16 12.33 -9.39
N ASN A 121 5.90 12.76 -8.36
CA ASN A 121 5.44 13.58 -7.22
C ASN A 121 4.23 12.98 -6.50
N LYS A 122 4.15 11.66 -6.49
CA LYS A 122 3.04 10.89 -5.94
C LYS A 122 3.55 9.75 -5.07
N SER A 123 2.73 9.33 -4.12
CA SER A 123 2.99 8.14 -3.30
C SER A 123 1.67 7.44 -2.98
N VAL A 124 1.66 6.13 -3.10
CA VAL A 124 0.53 5.31 -2.67
C VAL A 124 0.65 5.07 -1.17
N ILE A 125 -0.48 5.16 -0.47
CA ILE A 125 -0.61 4.86 0.96
C ILE A 125 -1.58 3.70 1.10
N PHE A 126 -1.18 2.71 1.89
CA PHE A 126 -2.02 1.59 2.29
C PHE A 126 -2.09 1.51 3.80
N THR A 127 -3.29 1.43 4.34
CA THR A 127 -3.51 1.22 5.77
C THR A 127 -4.39 0.01 5.99
N ASN A 128 -4.01 -0.82 6.94
CA ASN A 128 -4.87 -1.85 7.50
C ASN A 128 -5.02 -1.61 9.00
N MET A 129 -6.24 -1.41 9.42
CA MET A 129 -6.59 -1.12 10.82
C MET A 129 -7.67 -2.10 11.26
N GLY A 130 -7.25 -3.20 11.90
CA GLY A 130 -8.11 -4.34 12.20
C GLY A 130 -8.55 -5.05 10.92
N ASP A 131 -9.85 -5.20 10.73
CA ASP A 131 -10.44 -5.78 9.51
C ASP A 131 -10.57 -4.79 8.35
N VAL A 132 -10.41 -3.49 8.58
CA VAL A 132 -10.56 -2.47 7.55
C VAL A 132 -9.26 -2.19 6.82
N VAL A 133 -9.30 -2.20 5.50
CA VAL A 133 -8.22 -1.76 4.61
C VAL A 133 -8.64 -0.53 3.82
N GLU A 134 -7.76 0.46 3.77
CA GLU A 134 -7.99 1.73 3.06
C GLU A 134 -6.74 2.10 2.26
N SER A 135 -6.93 2.57 1.04
CA SER A 135 -5.84 3.00 0.16
C SER A 135 -6.05 4.42 -0.32
N PHE A 136 -4.95 5.18 -0.34
CA PHE A 136 -4.94 6.59 -0.71
C PHE A 136 -3.82 6.84 -1.73
N LEU A 137 -4.03 7.84 -2.58
CA LEU A 137 -3.00 8.43 -3.40
C LEU A 137 -2.64 9.80 -2.81
N MET A 138 -1.40 9.99 -2.41
CA MET A 138 -0.88 11.30 -2.04
C MET A 138 -0.21 11.94 -3.24
N GLU A 139 -0.52 13.19 -3.48
CA GLU A 139 0.05 14.00 -4.54
C GLU A 139 0.54 15.34 -3.99
N LEU A 140 1.62 15.85 -4.55
CA LEU A 140 2.02 17.23 -4.34
C LEU A 140 1.34 18.08 -5.42
N ASN A 141 0.33 18.87 -4.98
CA ASN A 141 -0.41 19.77 -5.84
C ASN A 141 0.27 21.14 -5.95
N TYR A 142 -0.35 22.03 -6.73
CA TYR A 142 0.07 23.42 -6.85
C TYR A 142 0.24 24.06 -5.46
N ASP A 143 1.16 25.01 -5.34
CA ASP A 143 1.46 25.74 -4.10
C ASP A 143 2.13 24.94 -2.97
N GLY A 144 2.64 23.74 -3.26
CA GLY A 144 3.37 22.93 -2.28
C GLY A 144 2.47 22.21 -1.27
N ILE A 145 1.18 22.04 -1.57
CA ILE A 145 0.22 21.35 -0.71
C ILE A 145 0.20 19.85 -1.05
N TYR A 146 0.39 19.02 -0.02
CA TYR A 146 0.25 17.56 -0.13
C TYR A 146 -1.20 17.18 0.15
N CYS A 147 -1.86 16.57 -0.83
CA CYS A 147 -3.23 16.08 -0.72
C CYS A 147 -3.25 14.56 -0.76
N SER A 148 -4.01 13.94 0.14
CA SER A 148 -4.25 12.49 0.13
C SER A 148 -5.71 12.22 -0.25
N TRP A 149 -5.91 11.48 -1.33
CA TRP A 149 -7.23 11.13 -1.85
C TRP A 149 -7.50 9.65 -1.64
N PRO A 150 -8.58 9.25 -0.97
CA PRO A 150 -8.96 7.85 -0.87
C PRO A 150 -9.40 7.33 -2.25
N PHE A 151 -9.00 6.11 -2.60
CA PHE A 151 -9.44 5.48 -3.85
C PHE A 151 -10.04 4.09 -3.66
N CYS A 152 -9.70 3.37 -2.59
CA CYS A 152 -10.31 2.09 -2.25
C CYS A 152 -10.49 1.94 -0.75
N LYS A 153 -11.57 1.24 -0.37
CA LYS A 153 -11.85 0.77 0.98
C LYS A 153 -12.54 -0.57 0.92
N SER A 154 -12.10 -1.53 1.73
CA SER A 154 -12.73 -2.84 1.88
C SER A 154 -12.46 -3.43 3.27
N LYS A 155 -12.95 -4.64 3.53
CA LYS A 155 -12.68 -5.38 4.75
C LYS A 155 -11.93 -6.67 4.44
N LEU A 156 -10.99 -7.06 5.30
CA LEU A 156 -10.31 -8.34 5.23
C LEU A 156 -11.26 -9.49 5.55
N ILE A 157 -10.89 -10.65 5.07
CA ILE A 157 -11.56 -11.91 5.38
C ILE A 157 -10.92 -12.47 6.64
N ILE A 158 -11.54 -12.25 7.79
CA ILE A 158 -10.99 -12.61 9.11
C ILE A 158 -11.68 -13.83 9.75
N ASP A 159 -12.83 -14.23 9.20
CA ASP A 159 -13.64 -15.36 9.64
C ASP A 159 -14.51 -15.90 8.48
N LYS A 160 -15.25 -16.98 8.75
CA LYS A 160 -16.17 -17.55 7.76
C LYS A 160 -17.31 -16.63 7.39
N ALA A 161 -17.80 -15.78 8.29
CA ALA A 161 -18.89 -14.85 8.03
C ALA A 161 -18.48 -13.73 7.06
N SER A 162 -17.20 -13.36 7.04
CA SER A 162 -16.65 -12.35 6.12
C SER A 162 -16.28 -12.88 4.73
N MET A 163 -16.34 -14.20 4.47
CA MET A 163 -16.03 -14.79 3.16
C MET A 163 -16.77 -14.17 1.97
N PRO A 164 -18.05 -13.75 2.06
CA PRO A 164 -18.73 -13.06 0.95
C PRO A 164 -18.03 -11.77 0.48
N LEU A 165 -17.18 -11.17 1.30
CA LEU A 165 -16.44 -9.94 0.97
C LEU A 165 -15.19 -10.19 0.10
N ILE A 166 -14.84 -11.45 -0.20
CA ILE A 166 -13.60 -11.83 -0.89
C ILE A 166 -13.43 -11.10 -2.23
N VAL A 167 -14.51 -10.95 -3.00
CA VAL A 167 -14.47 -10.29 -4.30
C VAL A 167 -14.11 -8.81 -4.15
N SER A 168 -14.78 -8.09 -3.25
CA SER A 168 -14.51 -6.66 -3.02
C SER A 168 -13.11 -6.43 -2.48
N THR A 169 -12.63 -7.31 -1.60
CA THR A 169 -11.27 -7.25 -1.06
C THR A 169 -10.24 -7.56 -2.15
N PHE A 170 -10.48 -8.58 -2.96
CA PHE A 170 -9.60 -8.90 -4.10
C PHE A 170 -9.50 -7.72 -5.08
N CYS A 171 -10.63 -7.13 -5.49
CA CYS A 171 -10.66 -5.96 -6.36
C CYS A 171 -9.87 -4.78 -5.77
N HIS A 172 -9.97 -4.54 -4.45
CA HIS A 172 -9.19 -3.52 -3.77
C HIS A 172 -7.68 -3.76 -3.93
N PHE A 173 -7.19 -4.98 -3.66
CA PHE A 173 -5.77 -5.29 -3.77
C PHE A 173 -5.25 -5.28 -5.20
N VAL A 174 -6.08 -5.67 -6.18
CA VAL A 174 -5.76 -5.55 -7.61
C VAL A 174 -5.60 -4.06 -7.99
N GLU A 175 -6.53 -3.18 -7.57
CA GLU A 175 -6.42 -1.74 -7.85
C GLU A 175 -5.23 -1.10 -7.13
N LEU A 176 -4.95 -1.51 -5.89
CA LEU A 176 -3.77 -1.07 -5.15
C LEU A 176 -2.48 -1.43 -5.90
N GLU A 177 -2.38 -2.68 -6.38
CA GLU A 177 -1.25 -3.16 -7.17
C GLU A 177 -1.13 -2.39 -8.49
N ARG A 178 -2.22 -2.27 -9.25
CA ARG A 178 -2.26 -1.58 -10.53
C ARG A 178 -1.75 -0.12 -10.42
N ARG A 179 -2.20 0.61 -9.39
CA ARG A 179 -1.74 1.99 -9.15
C ARG A 179 -0.28 2.04 -8.75
N THR A 180 0.16 1.10 -7.92
CA THR A 180 1.56 1.00 -7.49
C THR A 180 2.47 0.70 -8.68
N ASN A 181 2.09 -0.27 -9.53
CA ASN A 181 2.86 -0.63 -10.71
C ASN A 181 2.94 0.53 -11.71
N LYS A 182 1.80 1.18 -11.99
CA LYS A 182 1.79 2.37 -12.85
C LYS A 182 2.70 3.48 -12.32
N LEU A 183 2.65 3.74 -11.01
CA LEU A 183 3.52 4.74 -10.39
C LEU A 183 5.00 4.37 -10.51
N ALA A 184 5.33 3.07 -10.40
CA ALA A 184 6.69 2.56 -10.60
C ALA A 184 7.17 2.74 -12.05
N GLU A 185 6.31 2.46 -13.02
CA GLU A 185 6.59 2.67 -14.44
C GLU A 185 6.80 4.16 -14.76
N ASP A 186 5.92 5.03 -14.27
CA ASP A 186 6.04 6.48 -14.43
C ASP A 186 7.35 6.99 -13.79
N PHE A 187 7.75 6.45 -12.63
CA PHE A 187 9.01 6.77 -11.98
C PHE A 187 10.22 6.33 -12.82
N LYS A 188 10.21 5.11 -13.35
CA LYS A 188 11.30 4.58 -14.19
C LYS A 188 11.42 5.26 -15.52
N SER A 189 10.30 5.62 -16.15
CA SER A 189 10.29 6.33 -17.42
C SER A 189 10.73 7.78 -17.31
N ARG A 190 10.94 8.29 -16.06
CA ARG A 190 11.29 9.68 -15.75
C ARG A 190 10.46 10.70 -16.53
N LYS A 191 9.19 10.37 -16.76
CA LYS A 191 8.22 11.32 -17.31
C LYS A 191 7.99 12.39 -16.24
N VAL A 192 8.70 13.49 -16.38
CA VAL A 192 8.67 14.64 -15.49
C VAL A 192 7.28 15.27 -15.57
N PRO A 193 6.47 15.29 -14.50
CA PRO A 193 5.37 16.24 -14.43
C PRO A 193 6.00 17.64 -14.38
N PHE A 194 5.43 18.59 -15.09
CA PHE A 194 5.82 19.98 -14.98
C PHE A 194 5.65 20.43 -13.52
N THR A 195 6.76 20.61 -12.81
CA THR A 195 6.76 21.20 -11.46
C THR A 195 7.14 22.67 -11.65
N PRO A 196 6.26 23.63 -11.33
CA PRO A 196 6.60 25.04 -11.40
C PRO A 196 7.87 25.33 -10.59
N PRO A 197 8.79 26.17 -11.09
CA PRO A 197 10.08 26.43 -10.43
C PRO A 197 9.98 26.92 -8.97
N ASN A 198 8.88 27.54 -8.59
CA ASN A 198 8.66 28.10 -7.27
C ASN A 198 8.33 27.09 -6.16
N GLN A 199 8.14 25.79 -6.51
CA GLN A 199 7.83 24.74 -5.53
C GLN A 199 9.06 24.04 -4.94
N ILE A 200 10.23 24.23 -5.57
CA ILE A 200 11.46 23.49 -5.19
C ILE A 200 12.11 24.04 -3.92
N ASN A 201 11.84 25.29 -3.53
CA ASN A 201 12.56 26.00 -2.47
C ASN A 201 11.80 26.15 -1.14
N ARG A 202 10.67 25.47 -0.93
CA ARG A 202 9.99 25.51 0.38
C ARG A 202 10.41 24.32 1.25
N THR A 203 11.58 24.44 1.86
CA THR A 203 11.95 23.67 3.05
C THR A 203 11.17 24.21 4.23
N TRP A 204 10.28 23.41 4.79
CA TRP A 204 9.69 23.59 6.12
C TRP A 204 10.34 22.63 7.10
#